data_63e7598107464f70b6ea44f2dac62e3c
#
_entry.id   63e7598107464f70b6ea44f2dac62e3c
#
_cell.length_a   1.000
_cell.length_b   1.000
_cell.length_c   1.000
_cell.angle_alpha   90.00
_cell.angle_beta   90.00
_cell.angle_gamma   90.00
#
_symmetry.space_group_name_H-M   'P 1'
#
loop_
_entity.id
_entity.type
_entity.pdbx_description
1 polymer ?
#
loop_
_entity_poly.entity_id
_entity_poly.type
_entity_poly.pdbx_seq_one_letter_code
_entity_poly.pdbx_strand_id
1 'polypeptide(L)'
;MHFRSMATALFFLTGAIASLAPGFAQPPVAAAARGKPLSAKPATPAGPVAVHISNFTFGPKVLTVKVGQTVTWTNDDDIPHTVVATDKSFRSKVLDTGQSFSFTFTKPGQFAYFCSLHPMMTGKVVVTAR
;
A
#
# COMPACT_ATOMS: atom_id res chain seq x y z
N MET A 1 -61.68 15.89 -22.41
CA MET A 1 -61.65 15.01 -23.58
C MET A 1 -60.73 13.83 -23.17
N HIS A 2 -61.30 12.80 -22.62
CA HIS A 2 -61.92 11.59 -23.10
C HIS A 2 -60.98 10.81 -24.01
N PHE A 3 -60.54 9.67 -23.51
CA PHE A 3 -60.63 8.31 -24.01
C PHE A 3 -59.59 7.49 -23.21
N ARG A 4 -59.86 6.63 -22.28
CA ARG A 4 -60.59 5.36 -22.20
C ARG A 4 -60.25 4.37 -23.33
N SER A 5 -59.54 3.32 -22.94
CA SER A 5 -59.74 1.94 -23.36
C SER A 5 -58.70 1.07 -22.63
N MET A 6 -59.02 0.29 -21.72
CA MET A 6 -59.70 -1.01 -21.57
C MET A 6 -59.04 -2.16 -22.33
N ALA A 7 -58.56 -3.09 -21.46
CA ALA A 7 -58.68 -4.54 -21.53
C ALA A 7 -57.74 -5.26 -22.51
N THR A 8 -57.04 -6.28 -22.10
CA THR A 8 -57.60 -7.61 -21.90
C THR A 8 -56.55 -8.54 -21.29
N ALA A 9 -56.97 -9.28 -20.30
CA ALA A 9 -56.24 -10.40 -19.72
C ALA A 9 -56.20 -11.57 -20.71
N LEU A 10 -55.07 -12.28 -20.71
CA LEU A 10 -55.11 -13.68 -21.12
C LEU A 10 -54.16 -14.53 -20.30
N PHE A 11 -54.75 -15.39 -19.55
CA PHE A 11 -54.17 -16.54 -18.87
C PHE A 11 -53.48 -17.44 -19.86
N PHE A 12 -52.28 -17.90 -19.56
CA PHE A 12 -51.86 -19.28 -19.83
C PHE A 12 -50.97 -19.85 -18.74
N LEU A 13 -51.45 -20.89 -18.27
CA LEU A 13 -51.05 -21.85 -17.28
C LEU A 13 -49.90 -22.73 -17.81
N THR A 14 -49.12 -23.28 -16.86
CA THR A 14 -48.35 -24.51 -16.94
C THR A 14 -46.94 -24.44 -17.49
N GLY A 15 -46.05 -24.89 -16.64
CA GLY A 15 -44.68 -25.29 -17.00
C GLY A 15 -43.75 -25.36 -15.80
N ALA A 16 -44.06 -26.27 -14.85
CA ALA A 16 -43.06 -26.67 -13.87
C ALA A 16 -41.95 -27.43 -14.57
N ILE A 17 -40.80 -26.81 -14.75
CA ILE A 17 -39.57 -27.53 -15.07
C ILE A 17 -38.66 -27.38 -13.88
N ALA A 18 -38.61 -28.47 -13.09
CA ALA A 18 -37.55 -28.64 -12.11
C ALA A 18 -36.22 -28.77 -12.84
N SER A 19 -35.49 -27.66 -12.92
CA SER A 19 -34.10 -27.72 -13.30
C SER A 19 -33.28 -28.15 -12.09
N LEU A 20 -32.87 -29.41 -12.11
CA LEU A 20 -31.77 -29.88 -11.29
C LEU A 20 -30.57 -29.01 -11.63
N ALA A 21 -30.15 -28.15 -10.73
CA ALA A 21 -28.84 -27.56 -10.78
C ALA A 21 -27.81 -28.67 -10.60
N PRO A 22 -26.87 -28.88 -11.53
CA PRO A 22 -25.71 -29.73 -11.25
C PRO A 22 -24.93 -29.08 -10.10
N GLY A 23 -24.82 -29.83 -9.02
CA GLY A 23 -23.97 -29.46 -7.93
C GLY A 23 -22.57 -29.27 -8.47
N PHE A 24 -22.08 -28.04 -8.45
CA PHE A 24 -20.67 -27.80 -8.55
C PHE A 24 -20.05 -28.41 -7.29
N ALA A 25 -19.55 -29.62 -7.43
CA ALA A 25 -18.64 -30.21 -6.46
C ALA A 25 -17.43 -29.27 -6.42
N GLN A 26 -17.35 -28.48 -5.37
CA GLN A 26 -16.15 -27.76 -5.02
C GLN A 26 -15.03 -28.81 -4.89
N PRO A 27 -13.91 -28.69 -5.64
CA PRO A 27 -12.80 -29.59 -5.40
C PRO A 27 -12.37 -29.42 -3.94
N PRO A 28 -12.02 -30.49 -3.25
CA PRO A 28 -11.49 -30.37 -1.90
C PRO A 28 -10.25 -29.48 -2.03
N VAL A 29 -10.28 -28.33 -1.35
CA VAL A 29 -9.07 -27.57 -1.10
C VAL A 29 -8.12 -28.53 -0.41
N ALA A 30 -7.16 -29.04 -1.17
CA ALA A 30 -6.11 -29.85 -0.62
C ALA A 30 -5.54 -29.08 0.55
N ALA A 31 -5.64 -29.66 1.73
CA ALA A 31 -5.03 -29.12 2.92
C ALA A 31 -3.62 -28.73 2.58
N ALA A 32 -3.31 -27.46 2.74
CA ALA A 32 -1.99 -26.93 2.53
C ALA A 32 -1.00 -27.85 3.22
N ALA A 33 -0.10 -28.43 2.46
CA ALA A 33 0.99 -29.20 2.99
C ALA A 33 1.60 -28.37 4.10
N ARG A 34 1.67 -28.92 5.30
CA ARG A 34 2.47 -28.37 6.38
C ARG A 34 3.93 -28.54 5.99
N GLY A 35 4.38 -27.66 5.09
CA GLY A 35 5.78 -27.41 4.92
C GLY A 35 6.25 -26.85 6.24
N LYS A 36 7.24 -27.50 6.87
CA LYS A 36 8.04 -26.91 7.93
C LYS A 36 8.28 -25.44 7.55
N PRO A 37 8.13 -24.47 8.46
CA PRO A 37 8.65 -23.16 8.22
C PRO A 37 10.17 -23.33 8.11
N LEU A 38 10.66 -23.41 6.90
CA LEU A 38 12.03 -23.07 6.60
C LEU A 38 12.18 -21.68 7.18
N SER A 39 13.08 -21.56 8.14
CA SER A 39 13.54 -20.27 8.65
C SER A 39 14.07 -19.50 7.46
N ALA A 40 13.17 -18.95 6.70
CA ALA A 40 13.49 -18.02 5.65
C ALA A 40 14.04 -16.81 6.40
N LYS A 41 15.37 -16.62 6.32
CA LYS A 41 15.99 -15.32 6.49
C LYS A 41 15.02 -14.31 5.92
N PRO A 42 14.57 -13.26 6.67
CA PRO A 42 13.60 -12.33 6.15
C PRO A 42 14.07 -11.85 4.80
N ALA A 43 13.42 -12.30 3.75
CA ALA A 43 13.60 -11.74 2.43
C ALA A 43 13.12 -10.30 2.58
N THR A 44 14.04 -9.36 2.47
CA THR A 44 13.70 -7.93 2.45
C THR A 44 12.67 -7.76 1.33
N PRO A 45 11.48 -7.23 1.62
CA PRO A 45 10.48 -7.07 0.58
C PRO A 45 11.08 -6.30 -0.57
N ALA A 46 10.97 -6.83 -1.78
CA ALA A 46 11.42 -6.18 -3.00
C ALA A 46 10.53 -4.97 -3.38
N GLY A 47 9.68 -4.53 -2.46
CA GLY A 47 8.78 -3.40 -2.61
C GLY A 47 9.29 -2.11 -1.98
N PRO A 48 8.61 -0.99 -2.22
CA PRO A 48 8.92 0.27 -1.59
C PRO A 48 8.77 0.15 -0.05
N VAL A 49 9.74 0.68 0.67
CA VAL A 49 9.74 0.69 2.12
C VAL A 49 9.18 2.04 2.58
N ALA A 50 8.18 2.01 3.45
CA ALA A 50 7.48 3.21 3.88
C ALA A 50 8.10 3.83 5.14
N VAL A 51 8.15 5.16 5.17
CA VAL A 51 8.37 5.99 6.34
C VAL A 51 7.16 6.92 6.48
N HIS A 52 6.54 6.91 7.64
CA HIS A 52 5.42 7.78 7.95
C HIS A 52 5.89 9.02 8.70
N ILE A 53 5.33 10.15 8.35
CA ILE A 53 5.52 11.42 9.05
C ILE A 53 4.26 11.63 9.88
N SER A 54 4.39 11.54 11.19
CA SER A 54 3.27 11.68 12.10
C SER A 54 3.74 12.29 13.43
N ASN A 55 2.97 13.23 13.94
CA ASN A 55 3.26 13.90 15.20
C ASN A 55 4.69 14.47 15.25
N PHE A 56 5.09 15.20 14.19
CA PHE A 56 6.41 15.80 14.04
C PHE A 56 7.58 14.80 14.11
N THR A 57 7.34 13.57 13.71
CA THR A 57 8.34 12.50 13.79
C THR A 57 8.33 11.67 12.52
N PHE A 58 9.52 11.21 12.11
CA PHE A 58 9.67 10.17 11.08
C PHE A 58 9.58 8.79 11.74
N GLY A 59 8.71 7.96 11.25
CA GLY A 59 8.50 6.60 11.75
C GLY A 59 8.67 5.53 10.66
N PRO A 60 9.65 4.64 10.78
CA PRO A 60 10.70 4.54 11.81
C PRO A 60 11.77 5.65 11.66
N LYS A 61 12.34 6.10 12.79
CA LYS A 61 13.39 7.13 12.80
C LYS A 61 14.70 6.66 12.15
N VAL A 62 15.00 5.38 12.24
CA VAL A 62 16.12 4.73 11.56
C VAL A 62 15.57 3.57 10.75
N LEU A 63 15.82 3.59 9.45
CA LEU A 63 15.37 2.58 8.52
C LEU A 63 16.59 1.95 7.84
N THR A 64 16.63 0.62 7.77
CA THR A 64 17.68 -0.12 7.05
C THR A 64 17.10 -0.69 5.77
N VAL A 65 17.73 -0.39 4.64
CA VAL A 65 17.36 -0.87 3.31
C VAL A 65 18.58 -1.39 2.56
N LYS A 66 18.37 -2.07 1.44
CA LYS A 66 19.44 -2.52 0.55
C LYS A 66 19.58 -1.57 -0.65
N VAL A 67 20.77 -1.57 -1.24
CA VAL A 67 21.01 -0.87 -2.51
C VAL A 67 19.98 -1.30 -3.56
N GLY A 68 19.36 -0.34 -4.23
CA GLY A 68 18.31 -0.51 -5.21
C GLY A 68 16.89 -0.42 -4.66
N GLN A 69 16.72 -0.36 -3.33
CA GLN A 69 15.38 -0.19 -2.75
C GLN A 69 14.93 1.28 -2.79
N THR A 70 13.63 1.44 -2.96
CA THR A 70 12.96 2.73 -2.91
C THR A 70 12.34 2.93 -1.54
N VAL A 71 12.58 4.09 -0.93
CA VAL A 71 11.92 4.52 0.29
C VAL A 71 10.88 5.57 -0.05
N THR A 72 9.70 5.45 0.51
CA THR A 72 8.59 6.39 0.34
C THR A 72 8.23 7.00 1.67
N TRP A 73 8.31 8.32 1.76
CA TRP A 73 7.84 9.11 2.92
C TRP A 73 6.44 9.60 2.64
N THR A 74 5.53 9.39 3.57
CA THR A 74 4.13 9.87 3.49
C THR A 74 3.85 10.78 4.67
N ASN A 75 3.29 11.96 4.41
CA ASN A 75 2.88 12.88 5.45
C ASN A 75 1.47 12.52 5.95
N ASP A 76 1.40 12.00 7.15
CA ASP A 76 0.15 11.67 7.85
C ASP A 76 -0.26 12.75 8.87
N ASP A 77 0.55 13.81 9.04
CA ASP A 77 0.20 14.98 9.84
C ASP A 77 -0.75 15.92 9.10
N ASP A 78 -1.44 16.76 9.84
CA ASP A 78 -2.33 17.81 9.34
C ASP A 78 -1.61 19.12 8.99
N ILE A 79 -0.28 19.14 9.08
CA ILE A 79 0.59 20.26 8.73
C ILE A 79 1.63 19.82 7.68
N PRO A 80 2.15 20.77 6.89
CA PRO A 80 3.14 20.46 5.87
C PRO A 80 4.52 20.09 6.46
N HIS A 81 5.19 19.14 5.81
CA HIS A 81 6.54 18.70 6.12
C HIS A 81 7.40 18.61 4.87
N THR A 82 8.72 18.47 5.05
CA THR A 82 9.68 18.20 3.99
C THR A 82 10.61 17.07 4.40
N VAL A 83 11.26 16.46 3.40
CA VAL A 83 12.30 15.45 3.60
C VAL A 83 13.55 15.93 2.88
N VAL A 84 14.60 16.27 3.62
CA VAL A 84 15.83 16.85 3.06
C VAL A 84 17.03 16.10 3.60
N ALA A 85 17.83 15.49 2.71
CA ALA A 85 19.09 14.85 3.11
C ALA A 85 20.11 15.88 3.55
N THR A 86 20.84 15.59 4.63
CA THR A 86 21.90 16.47 5.14
C THR A 86 23.05 16.64 4.13
N ASP A 87 23.34 15.60 3.36
CA ASP A 87 24.35 15.57 2.30
C ASP A 87 23.84 16.09 0.96
N LYS A 88 22.58 16.58 0.90
CA LYS A 88 21.89 17.07 -0.29
C LYS A 88 21.64 16.02 -1.38
N SER A 89 21.77 14.72 -1.08
CA SER A 89 21.54 13.65 -2.04
C SER A 89 20.09 13.54 -2.50
N PHE A 90 19.14 13.96 -1.66
CA PHE A 90 17.71 14.05 -2.02
C PHE A 90 17.01 15.19 -1.27
N ARG A 91 15.93 15.67 -1.88
CA ARG A 91 15.07 16.70 -1.31
C ARG A 91 13.66 16.57 -1.86
N SER A 92 12.67 16.53 -0.98
CA SER A 92 11.28 16.63 -1.39
C SER A 92 10.85 18.09 -1.62
N LYS A 93 9.73 18.27 -2.31
CA LYS A 93 8.91 19.46 -2.17
C LYS A 93 8.28 19.48 -0.78
N VAL A 94 7.55 20.54 -0.46
CA VAL A 94 6.64 20.55 0.68
C VAL A 94 5.59 19.48 0.46
N LEU A 95 5.39 18.63 1.44
CA LEU A 95 4.40 17.57 1.46
C LEU A 95 3.25 18.00 2.36
N ASP A 96 2.10 18.26 1.77
CA ASP A 96 0.84 18.46 2.50
C ASP A 96 0.31 17.12 3.01
N THR A 97 -0.72 17.15 3.84
CA THR A 97 -1.37 15.96 4.39
C THR A 97 -1.71 14.94 3.30
N GLY A 98 -1.29 13.71 3.49
CA GLY A 98 -1.50 12.60 2.54
C GLY A 98 -0.57 12.58 1.34
N GLN A 99 0.30 13.57 1.17
CA GLN A 99 1.28 13.57 0.09
C GLN A 99 2.51 12.75 0.41
N SER A 100 3.16 12.24 -0.63
CA SER A 100 4.31 11.35 -0.51
C SER A 100 5.48 11.81 -1.39
N PHE A 101 6.67 11.42 -0.96
CA PHE A 101 7.92 11.56 -1.70
C PHE A 101 8.66 10.23 -1.70
N SER A 102 9.24 9.85 -2.84
CA SER A 102 10.00 8.60 -2.97
C SER A 102 11.41 8.85 -3.49
N PHE A 103 12.36 8.09 -2.97
CA PHE A 103 13.74 8.12 -3.41
C PHE A 103 14.35 6.72 -3.45
N THR A 104 15.07 6.39 -4.52
CA THR A 104 15.75 5.10 -4.70
C THR A 104 17.22 5.22 -4.35
N PHE A 105 17.68 4.43 -3.40
CA PHE A 105 19.07 4.43 -2.93
C PHE A 105 19.93 3.52 -3.81
N THR A 106 20.85 4.09 -4.55
CA THR A 106 21.74 3.38 -5.48
C THR A 106 23.13 3.08 -4.94
N LYS A 107 23.47 3.66 -3.79
CA LYS A 107 24.77 3.50 -3.14
C LYS A 107 24.62 3.10 -1.68
N PRO A 108 25.50 2.24 -1.14
CA PRO A 108 25.50 1.95 0.30
C PRO A 108 25.98 3.16 1.08
N GLY A 109 25.54 3.27 2.34
CA GLY A 109 25.95 4.35 3.23
C GLY A 109 24.86 4.72 4.23
N GLN A 110 25.10 5.78 4.99
CA GLN A 110 24.15 6.33 5.95
C GLN A 110 23.71 7.71 5.48
N PHE A 111 22.43 7.87 5.31
CA PHE A 111 21.80 9.09 4.82
C PHE A 111 20.95 9.69 5.93
N ALA A 112 21.51 10.66 6.65
CA ALA A 112 20.75 11.45 7.60
C ALA A 112 19.89 12.47 6.86
N TYR A 113 18.67 12.69 7.36
CA TYR A 113 17.74 13.66 6.78
C TYR A 113 16.93 14.36 7.88
N PHE A 114 16.32 15.45 7.52
CA PHE A 114 15.53 16.29 8.42
C PHE A 114 14.38 16.97 7.68
N CYS A 115 13.45 17.53 8.44
CA CYS A 115 12.42 18.41 7.90
C CYS A 115 12.93 19.86 7.92
N SER A 116 12.97 20.53 6.77
CA SER A 116 13.44 21.92 6.70
C SER A 116 12.50 22.93 7.35
N LEU A 117 11.24 22.58 7.54
CA LEU A 117 10.25 23.39 8.26
C LEU A 117 10.32 23.19 9.78
N HIS A 118 10.83 22.03 10.22
CA HIS A 118 10.96 21.63 11.62
C HIS A 118 12.32 20.97 11.84
N PRO A 119 13.42 21.73 11.96
CA PRO A 119 14.79 21.18 11.92
C PRO A 119 15.12 20.15 13.02
N MET A 120 14.37 20.15 14.13
CA MET A 120 14.53 19.15 15.21
C MET A 120 13.99 17.77 14.80
N MET A 121 13.18 17.70 13.76
CA MET A 121 12.60 16.48 13.22
C MET A 121 13.61 15.82 12.28
N THR A 122 14.24 14.74 12.74
CA THR A 122 15.32 14.07 12.05
C THR A 122 15.09 12.57 11.87
N GLY A 123 15.66 12.00 10.82
CA GLY A 123 15.65 10.57 10.55
C GLY A 123 16.94 10.11 9.87
N LYS A 124 17.07 8.82 9.66
CA LYS A 124 18.25 8.20 9.00
C LYS A 124 17.82 6.98 8.18
N VAL A 125 18.34 6.89 6.97
CA VAL A 125 18.31 5.65 6.20
C VAL A 125 19.72 5.05 6.15
N VAL A 126 19.84 3.78 6.53
CA VAL A 126 21.04 2.98 6.43
C VAL A 126 20.91 2.07 5.23
N VAL A 127 21.75 2.27 4.23
CA VAL A 127 21.73 1.48 2.99
C VAL A 127 22.87 0.48 3.03
N THR A 128 22.53 -0.80 3.02
CA THR A 128 23.50 -1.89 2.98
C THR A 128 23.73 -2.37 1.57
N ALA A 129 24.91 -2.95 1.29
CA ALA A 129 25.16 -3.66 0.05
C ALA A 129 24.13 -4.80 -0.15
N ARG A 130 24.02 -5.28 -1.37
CA ARG A 130 23.15 -6.43 -1.73
C ARG A 130 23.59 -7.71 -1.07
#